data_e5949c90f21c220871fce409b55f25d2
#
_entry.id   e5949c90f21c220871fce409b55f25d2
#
_cell.length_a   1.000
_cell.length_b   1.000
_cell.length_c   1.000
_cell.angle_alpha   90.00
_cell.angle_beta   90.00
_cell.angle_gamma   90.00
#
_symmetry.space_group_name_H-M   'P 1'
#
loop_
_entity.id
_entity.type
_entity.pdbx_description
1 polymer ?
#
loop_
_entity_poly.entity_id
_entity_poly.type
_entity_poly.pdbx_seq_one_letter_code
_entity_poly.pdbx_strand_id
1 'polypeptide(L)'
;MLDIKFIRDNPELVRENIRKKFQDFKLPMVDEVLELDAKNRAAITEASELRASRNSLSKEVGRLMGQAKKDPSKLAEAEAVKEKVKAGAERLSELEALEGQYAERIRTLMLSIPNIIDPSVPIGPDDSANVEVQRFGEPAVPEFEIPYHTEIMESFGGVDMDAAGRVSGNGFYYLMGDIARLHSAVLAYARDFMIGKGFIYCIPPFMIHGNVVEGVMSQTDMDAMMYKIEGEDLYLIGTSEHSMIGKFIDQIIPEESLPQTLTSYSPCFRKEKGAHGIEERGVYRIHQFEKQEMIVVCRPEDSMAWYEKMWRYSVELFRSMDIPVRQLECCSGDLADLKVKSCDIEAWSPRQKKYFEVCSCSNLGDAQARRLKMRVKGEDGKMYLPHTLNNTVVAPPRMLIAYLENHLQADGSVTISEVLRPYMGGKALLVPKK
;
A
#
# COMPACT_ATOMS: atom_id res chain seq x y z
N MET A 1 3.28 -9.90 2.21
CA MET A 1 4.12 -10.91 2.93
C MET A 1 3.85 -12.25 2.31
N LEU A 2 4.88 -13.00 1.95
CA LEU A 2 4.72 -14.36 1.42
C LEU A 2 4.23 -15.34 2.52
N ASP A 3 3.78 -16.52 2.12
CA ASP A 3 3.53 -17.63 3.03
C ASP A 3 4.85 -18.31 3.40
N ILE A 4 5.09 -18.58 4.67
CA ILE A 4 6.31 -19.28 5.12
C ILE A 4 6.42 -20.68 4.52
N LYS A 5 5.29 -21.37 4.33
CA LYS A 5 5.25 -22.65 3.65
C LYS A 5 5.68 -22.51 2.19
N PHE A 6 5.23 -21.45 1.50
CA PHE A 6 5.65 -21.16 0.13
C PHE A 6 7.18 -20.97 0.03
N ILE A 7 7.78 -20.20 0.96
CA ILE A 7 9.25 -20.00 1.00
C ILE A 7 9.95 -21.32 1.22
N ARG A 8 9.45 -22.17 2.13
CA ARG A 8 10.02 -23.48 2.44
C ARG A 8 9.99 -24.42 1.23
N ASP A 9 8.86 -24.44 0.53
CA ASP A 9 8.65 -25.33 -0.60
C ASP A 9 9.34 -24.82 -1.89
N ASN A 10 9.58 -23.49 -2.00
CA ASN A 10 10.11 -22.86 -3.21
C ASN A 10 11.22 -21.82 -2.94
N PRO A 11 12.28 -22.15 -2.18
CA PRO A 11 13.28 -21.17 -1.76
C PRO A 11 14.06 -20.57 -2.93
N GLU A 12 14.35 -21.34 -3.97
CA GLU A 12 15.07 -20.85 -5.15
C GLU A 12 14.25 -19.85 -5.96
N LEU A 13 12.94 -20.07 -6.08
CA LEU A 13 12.05 -19.13 -6.76
C LEU A 13 12.01 -17.78 -6.01
N VAL A 14 12.01 -17.81 -4.68
CA VAL A 14 12.07 -16.58 -3.86
C VAL A 14 13.41 -15.87 -4.04
N ARG A 15 14.54 -16.60 -4.05
CA ARG A 15 15.87 -16.02 -4.30
C ARG A 15 15.96 -15.42 -5.71
N GLU A 16 15.46 -16.12 -6.72
CA GLU A 16 15.41 -15.63 -8.10
C GLU A 16 14.57 -14.34 -8.20
N ASN A 17 13.43 -14.29 -7.55
CA ASN A 17 12.58 -13.10 -7.50
C ASN A 17 13.30 -11.90 -6.83
N ILE A 18 14.03 -12.13 -5.74
CA ILE A 18 14.84 -11.11 -5.08
C ILE A 18 15.90 -10.56 -6.05
N ARG A 19 16.59 -11.43 -6.83
CA ARG A 19 17.56 -11.01 -7.83
C ARG A 19 16.90 -10.22 -8.97
N LYS A 20 15.75 -10.66 -9.46
CA LYS A 20 14.97 -9.94 -10.48
C LYS A 20 14.58 -8.53 -10.01
N LYS A 21 14.39 -8.33 -8.71
CA LYS A 21 14.11 -7.02 -8.10
C LYS A 21 15.37 -6.23 -7.74
N PHE A 22 16.56 -6.71 -8.09
CA PHE A 22 17.85 -6.06 -7.77
C PHE A 22 18.05 -5.80 -6.26
N GLN A 23 17.56 -6.72 -5.42
CA GLN A 23 17.61 -6.62 -3.97
C GLN A 23 18.48 -7.72 -3.34
N ASP A 24 19.60 -8.06 -3.93
CA ASP A 24 20.48 -9.17 -3.53
C ASP A 24 20.89 -9.12 -2.05
N PHE A 25 20.92 -7.93 -1.44
CA PHE A 25 21.13 -7.75 0.00
C PHE A 25 20.09 -8.46 0.88
N LYS A 26 18.93 -8.85 0.33
CA LYS A 26 17.88 -9.61 1.02
C LYS A 26 18.02 -11.12 0.90
N LEU A 27 18.93 -11.64 0.07
CA LEU A 27 19.14 -13.09 -0.11
C LEU A 27 19.42 -13.83 1.22
N PRO A 28 20.28 -13.31 2.13
CA PRO A 28 20.53 -13.96 3.43
C PRO A 28 19.27 -14.08 4.29
N MET A 29 18.27 -13.23 4.11
CA MET A 29 17.02 -13.29 4.88
C MET A 29 16.22 -14.57 4.58
N VAL A 30 16.32 -15.11 3.37
CA VAL A 30 15.65 -16.36 2.98
C VAL A 30 16.26 -17.53 3.77
N ASP A 31 17.60 -17.60 3.87
CA ASP A 31 18.30 -18.64 4.60
C ASP A 31 17.99 -18.56 6.09
N GLU A 32 18.01 -17.35 6.67
CA GLU A 32 17.67 -17.12 8.07
C GLU A 32 16.23 -17.54 8.38
N VAL A 33 15.27 -17.22 7.51
CA VAL A 33 13.87 -17.65 7.68
C VAL A 33 13.74 -19.16 7.68
N LEU A 34 14.41 -19.85 6.75
CA LEU A 34 14.37 -21.31 6.66
C LEU A 34 14.97 -21.98 7.89
N GLU A 35 16.10 -21.46 8.39
CA GLU A 35 16.75 -21.96 9.60
C GLU A 35 15.86 -21.75 10.84
N LEU A 36 15.32 -20.53 11.01
CA LEU A 36 14.46 -20.20 12.15
C LEU A 36 13.14 -20.97 12.11
N ASP A 37 12.54 -21.16 10.92
CA ASP A 37 11.34 -21.97 10.77
C ASP A 37 11.58 -23.43 11.18
N ALA A 38 12.73 -24.00 10.81
CA ALA A 38 13.08 -25.36 11.23
C ALA A 38 13.25 -25.46 12.76
N LYS A 39 13.94 -24.49 13.38
CA LYS A 39 14.11 -24.40 14.84
C LYS A 39 12.79 -24.20 15.56
N ASN A 40 11.95 -23.32 15.06
CA ASN A 40 10.64 -23.03 15.64
C ASN A 40 9.72 -24.27 15.61
N ARG A 41 9.67 -24.98 14.48
CA ARG A 41 8.89 -26.22 14.38
C ARG A 41 9.41 -27.32 15.31
N ALA A 42 10.73 -27.45 15.47
CA ALA A 42 11.30 -28.38 16.41
C ALA A 42 10.93 -28.03 17.86
N ALA A 43 11.03 -26.75 18.25
CA ALA A 43 10.63 -26.26 19.56
C ALA A 43 9.15 -26.51 19.86
N ILE A 44 8.26 -26.22 18.91
CA ILE A 44 6.82 -26.49 19.04
C ILE A 44 6.55 -27.98 19.25
N THR A 45 7.23 -28.84 18.50
CA THR A 45 7.08 -30.31 18.62
C THR A 45 7.52 -30.77 20.00
N GLU A 46 8.74 -30.41 20.46
CA GLU A 46 9.26 -30.74 21.78
C GLU A 46 8.37 -30.21 22.91
N ALA A 47 7.90 -28.96 22.79
CA ALA A 47 6.98 -28.39 23.78
C ALA A 47 5.63 -29.12 23.83
N SER A 48 5.12 -29.59 22.71
CA SER A 48 3.89 -30.40 22.65
C SER A 48 4.07 -31.76 23.33
N GLU A 49 5.18 -32.43 23.08
CA GLU A 49 5.53 -33.70 23.74
C GLU A 49 5.69 -33.53 25.25
N LEU A 50 6.37 -32.46 25.70
CA LEU A 50 6.53 -32.16 27.14
C LEU A 50 5.16 -31.83 27.79
N ARG A 51 4.26 -31.11 27.13
CA ARG A 51 2.88 -30.85 27.63
C ARG A 51 2.13 -32.18 27.82
N ALA A 52 2.20 -33.09 26.84
CA ALA A 52 1.57 -34.39 26.90
C ALA A 52 2.16 -35.25 28.04
N SER A 53 3.51 -35.31 28.14
CA SER A 53 4.24 -36.01 29.22
C SER A 53 3.89 -35.46 30.60
N ARG A 54 3.88 -34.12 30.77
CA ARG A 54 3.49 -33.48 32.04
C ARG A 54 2.10 -33.90 32.49
N ASN A 55 1.14 -33.96 31.57
CA ASN A 55 -0.24 -34.37 31.91
C ASN A 55 -0.30 -35.84 32.36
N SER A 56 0.48 -36.72 31.73
CA SER A 56 0.60 -38.13 32.10
C SER A 56 1.27 -38.31 33.47
N LEU A 57 2.45 -37.70 33.67
CA LEU A 57 3.21 -37.75 34.91
C LEU A 57 2.46 -37.14 36.10
N SER A 58 1.69 -36.06 35.89
CA SER A 58 0.85 -35.44 36.93
C SER A 58 -0.24 -36.40 37.41
N LYS A 59 -0.85 -37.19 36.52
CA LYS A 59 -1.81 -38.24 36.89
C LYS A 59 -1.12 -39.36 37.67
N GLU A 60 0.09 -39.72 37.28
CA GLU A 60 0.90 -40.75 37.97
C GLU A 60 1.29 -40.29 39.37
N VAL A 61 1.73 -39.05 39.57
CA VAL A 61 1.98 -38.47 40.89
C VAL A 61 0.73 -38.59 41.77
N GLY A 62 -0.43 -38.21 41.25
CA GLY A 62 -1.70 -38.32 41.98
C GLY A 62 -2.03 -39.75 42.43
N ARG A 63 -1.80 -40.72 41.51
CA ARG A 63 -1.98 -42.16 41.82
C ARG A 63 -1.00 -42.65 42.89
N LEU A 64 0.30 -42.35 42.75
CA LEU A 64 1.34 -42.75 43.70
C LEU A 64 1.14 -42.12 45.08
N MET A 65 0.77 -40.83 45.15
CA MET A 65 0.43 -40.16 46.40
C MET A 65 -0.79 -40.78 47.09
N GLY A 66 -1.79 -41.24 46.32
CA GLY A 66 -2.94 -41.99 46.83
C GLY A 66 -2.53 -43.35 47.43
N GLN A 67 -1.62 -44.03 46.77
CA GLN A 67 -1.07 -45.33 47.23
C GLN A 67 -0.13 -45.19 48.44
N ALA A 68 0.66 -44.11 48.52
CA ALA A 68 1.57 -43.82 49.63
C ALA A 68 0.88 -43.72 50.99
N LYS A 69 -0.41 -43.48 51.02
CA LYS A 69 -1.22 -43.53 52.25
C LYS A 69 -1.29 -44.94 52.86
N LYS A 70 -1.09 -45.98 52.04
CA LYS A 70 -1.12 -47.40 52.48
C LYS A 70 0.26 -48.06 52.43
N ASP A 71 1.15 -47.57 51.57
CA ASP A 71 2.52 -48.07 51.37
C ASP A 71 3.51 -46.89 51.31
N PRO A 72 4.24 -46.58 52.41
CA PRO A 72 5.19 -45.47 52.46
C PRO A 72 6.31 -45.51 51.42
N SER A 73 6.65 -46.71 50.87
CA SER A 73 7.69 -46.84 49.84
C SER A 73 7.32 -46.11 48.56
N LYS A 74 6.01 -45.89 48.29
CA LYS A 74 5.52 -45.15 47.13
C LYS A 74 5.75 -43.65 47.19
N LEU A 75 6.13 -43.11 48.36
CA LEU A 75 6.46 -41.70 48.51
C LEU A 75 7.73 -41.33 47.72
N ALA A 76 8.77 -42.18 47.79
CA ALA A 76 10.02 -41.98 47.07
C ALA A 76 9.81 -42.02 45.54
N GLU A 77 8.95 -42.93 45.06
CA GLU A 77 8.59 -43.01 43.65
C GLU A 77 7.81 -41.72 43.21
N ALA A 78 6.88 -41.24 44.03
CA ALA A 78 6.13 -40.03 43.76
C ALA A 78 7.03 -38.78 43.69
N GLU A 79 8.02 -38.67 44.59
CA GLU A 79 9.01 -37.58 44.59
C GLU A 79 9.88 -37.61 43.32
N ALA A 80 10.36 -38.81 42.91
CA ALA A 80 11.12 -38.94 41.66
C ALA A 80 10.33 -38.55 40.43
N VAL A 81 9.01 -38.81 40.39
CA VAL A 81 8.13 -38.38 39.30
C VAL A 81 7.89 -36.87 39.37
N LYS A 82 7.74 -36.28 40.58
CA LYS A 82 7.62 -34.81 40.72
C LYS A 82 8.86 -34.06 40.20
N GLU A 83 10.07 -34.57 40.47
CA GLU A 83 11.30 -33.97 39.93
C GLU A 83 11.32 -34.00 38.38
N LYS A 84 10.87 -35.09 37.77
CA LYS A 84 10.70 -35.15 36.30
C LYS A 84 9.68 -34.13 35.78
N VAL A 85 8.56 -33.95 36.49
CA VAL A 85 7.55 -32.93 36.14
C VAL A 85 8.15 -31.52 36.23
N LYS A 86 8.94 -31.25 37.28
CA LYS A 86 9.62 -29.97 37.48
C LYS A 86 10.62 -29.66 36.35
N ALA A 87 11.53 -30.62 36.08
CA ALA A 87 12.51 -30.47 35.00
C ALA A 87 11.83 -30.26 33.62
N GLY A 88 10.74 -31.00 33.35
CA GLY A 88 9.93 -30.81 32.16
C GLY A 88 9.26 -29.44 32.08
N ALA A 89 8.83 -28.87 33.22
CA ALA A 89 8.22 -27.53 33.26
C ALA A 89 9.25 -26.42 32.99
N GLU A 90 10.47 -26.53 33.52
CA GLU A 90 11.57 -25.59 33.24
C GLU A 90 11.94 -25.62 31.76
N ARG A 91 12.11 -26.78 31.16
CA ARG A 91 12.40 -26.95 29.74
C ARG A 91 11.26 -26.42 28.86
N LEU A 92 9.99 -26.63 29.24
CA LEU A 92 8.82 -26.09 28.52
C LEU A 92 8.83 -24.57 28.52
N SER A 93 9.17 -23.94 29.65
CA SER A 93 9.26 -22.47 29.74
C SER A 93 10.35 -21.90 28.83
N GLU A 94 11.52 -22.58 28.75
CA GLU A 94 12.59 -22.20 27.81
C GLU A 94 12.12 -22.29 26.35
N LEU A 95 11.44 -23.38 25.98
CA LEU A 95 10.96 -23.58 24.63
C LEU A 95 9.89 -22.53 24.25
N GLU A 96 8.96 -22.21 25.15
CA GLU A 96 7.95 -21.17 24.93
C GLU A 96 8.58 -19.78 24.71
N ALA A 97 9.66 -19.46 25.44
CA ALA A 97 10.43 -18.23 25.24
C ALA A 97 11.12 -18.23 23.86
N LEU A 98 11.72 -19.36 23.45
CA LEU A 98 12.36 -19.52 22.15
C LEU A 98 11.35 -19.45 21.00
N GLU A 99 10.18 -20.10 21.14
CA GLU A 99 9.09 -19.99 20.17
C GLU A 99 8.71 -18.52 19.93
N GLY A 100 8.55 -17.72 20.99
CA GLY A 100 8.26 -16.28 20.89
C GLY A 100 9.35 -15.52 20.14
N GLN A 101 10.62 -15.76 20.48
CA GLN A 101 11.76 -15.11 19.81
C GLN A 101 11.85 -15.49 18.32
N TYR A 102 11.71 -16.78 17.99
CA TYR A 102 11.74 -17.24 16.60
C TYR A 102 10.57 -16.67 15.80
N ALA A 103 9.36 -16.69 16.36
CA ALA A 103 8.17 -16.16 15.69
C ALA A 103 8.30 -14.67 15.37
N GLU A 104 8.80 -13.86 16.30
CA GLU A 104 9.02 -12.42 16.13
C GLU A 104 10.08 -12.15 15.06
N ARG A 105 11.23 -12.86 15.12
CA ARG A 105 12.30 -12.69 14.14
C ARG A 105 11.87 -13.13 12.74
N ILE A 106 11.18 -14.27 12.62
CA ILE A 106 10.60 -14.75 11.36
C ILE A 106 9.63 -13.69 10.81
N ARG A 107 8.74 -13.14 11.64
CA ARG A 107 7.81 -12.09 11.21
C ARG A 107 8.54 -10.88 10.63
N THR A 108 9.57 -10.39 11.31
CA THR A 108 10.37 -9.24 10.86
C THR A 108 11.01 -9.51 9.50
N LEU A 109 11.64 -10.67 9.32
CA LEU A 109 12.24 -11.05 8.04
C LEU A 109 11.21 -11.20 6.92
N MET A 110 10.09 -11.86 7.22
CA MET A 110 8.99 -12.07 6.27
C MET A 110 8.34 -10.76 5.80
N LEU A 111 8.30 -9.73 6.65
CA LEU A 111 7.83 -8.40 6.28
C LEU A 111 8.78 -7.68 5.31
N SER A 112 10.05 -8.07 5.27
CA SER A 112 11.09 -7.48 4.42
C SER A 112 11.30 -8.23 3.10
N ILE A 113 10.94 -9.52 3.02
CA ILE A 113 11.02 -10.31 1.78
C ILE A 113 9.92 -9.84 0.82
N PRO A 114 10.29 -9.48 -0.45
CA PRO A 114 9.34 -8.96 -1.41
C PRO A 114 8.34 -10.01 -1.89
N ASN A 115 7.18 -9.58 -2.35
CA ASN A 115 6.19 -10.41 -3.02
C ASN A 115 6.75 -10.94 -4.36
N ILE A 116 6.21 -12.04 -4.86
CA ILE A 116 6.59 -12.58 -6.17
C ILE A 116 5.96 -11.71 -7.25
N ILE A 117 6.78 -11.23 -8.16
CA ILE A 117 6.33 -10.41 -9.29
C ILE A 117 5.65 -11.26 -10.36
N ASP A 118 4.69 -10.67 -11.06
CA ASP A 118 4.04 -11.31 -12.21
C ASP A 118 5.06 -11.59 -13.33
N PRO A 119 4.98 -12.71 -14.02
CA PRO A 119 5.92 -13.05 -15.13
C PRO A 119 5.96 -12.03 -16.26
N SER A 120 4.92 -11.20 -16.43
CA SER A 120 4.86 -10.16 -17.46
C SER A 120 5.58 -8.86 -17.08
N VAL A 121 6.07 -8.73 -15.83
CA VAL A 121 6.79 -7.54 -15.36
C VAL A 121 8.13 -7.41 -16.09
N PRO A 122 8.43 -6.27 -16.72
CA PRO A 122 9.73 -6.02 -17.32
C PRO A 122 10.87 -6.11 -16.28
N ILE A 123 11.99 -6.68 -16.65
CA ILE A 123 13.15 -6.78 -15.75
C ILE A 123 14.05 -5.58 -15.98
N GLY A 124 14.29 -4.81 -14.93
CA GLY A 124 15.12 -3.61 -14.97
C GLY A 124 15.50 -3.13 -13.56
N PRO A 125 16.62 -2.39 -13.39
CA PRO A 125 17.17 -2.04 -12.09
C PRO A 125 16.40 -0.93 -11.36
N ASP A 126 15.80 0.00 -12.10
CA ASP A 126 15.16 1.21 -11.59
C ASP A 126 14.14 1.75 -12.61
N ASP A 127 13.49 2.88 -12.30
CA ASP A 127 12.46 3.54 -13.09
C ASP A 127 12.88 3.88 -14.53
N SER A 128 14.18 4.02 -14.81
CA SER A 128 14.69 4.27 -16.18
C SER A 128 14.45 3.10 -17.13
N ALA A 129 14.19 1.91 -16.59
CA ALA A 129 13.87 0.69 -17.35
C ALA A 129 12.35 0.41 -17.45
N ASN A 130 11.50 1.32 -16.99
CA ASN A 130 10.06 1.25 -17.17
C ASN A 130 9.69 1.31 -18.66
N VAL A 131 8.67 0.58 -19.06
CA VAL A 131 8.32 0.37 -20.47
C VAL A 131 7.04 1.12 -20.84
N GLU A 132 7.14 2.03 -21.82
CA GLU A 132 5.95 2.64 -22.41
C GLU A 132 5.16 1.58 -23.20
N VAL A 133 3.91 1.37 -22.82
CA VAL A 133 3.03 0.38 -23.47
C VAL A 133 2.14 1.03 -24.50
N GLN A 134 1.49 2.14 -24.15
CA GLN A 134 0.50 2.78 -25.01
C GLN A 134 0.33 4.27 -24.67
N ARG A 135 0.04 5.08 -25.70
CA ARG A 135 -0.36 6.49 -25.59
C ARG A 135 -1.83 6.67 -25.91
N PHE A 136 -2.43 7.66 -25.26
CA PHE A 136 -3.84 8.03 -25.40
C PHE A 136 -3.94 9.55 -25.61
N GLY A 137 -4.40 9.96 -26.77
CA GLY A 137 -4.42 11.33 -27.22
C GLY A 137 -3.08 11.81 -27.76
N GLU A 138 -3.14 12.85 -28.61
CA GLU A 138 -1.98 13.39 -29.27
C GLU A 138 -1.34 14.49 -28.40
N PRO A 139 -0.06 14.38 -28.05
CA PRO A 139 0.65 15.43 -27.34
C PRO A 139 0.83 16.65 -28.24
N ALA A 140 0.47 17.84 -27.77
CA ALA A 140 0.64 19.08 -28.48
C ALA A 140 1.62 20.00 -27.74
N VAL A 141 2.35 20.83 -28.48
CA VAL A 141 3.17 21.91 -27.94
C VAL A 141 2.71 23.21 -28.60
N PRO A 142 2.18 24.19 -27.86
CA PRO A 142 1.75 25.45 -28.43
C PRO A 142 2.95 26.26 -28.95
N GLU A 143 2.68 27.25 -29.80
CA GLU A 143 3.71 28.15 -30.37
C GLU A 143 4.19 29.21 -29.36
N PHE A 144 3.48 29.41 -28.25
CA PHE A 144 3.85 30.34 -27.19
C PHE A 144 4.56 29.61 -26.03
N GLU A 145 5.36 30.37 -25.27
CA GLU A 145 6.03 29.87 -24.09
C GLU A 145 5.03 29.61 -22.95
N ILE A 146 5.09 28.43 -22.35
CA ILE A 146 4.28 28.07 -21.18
C ILE A 146 5.07 28.42 -19.92
N PRO A 147 4.58 29.33 -19.06
CA PRO A 147 5.21 29.65 -17.79
C PRO A 147 5.23 28.44 -16.84
N TYR A 148 6.03 28.53 -15.76
CA TYR A 148 6.00 27.53 -14.72
C TYR A 148 4.61 27.48 -14.05
N HIS A 149 4.16 26.31 -13.62
CA HIS A 149 2.79 26.14 -13.13
C HIS A 149 2.41 27.06 -11.97
N THR A 150 3.35 27.42 -11.09
CA THR A 150 3.09 28.40 -10.02
C THR A 150 2.88 29.80 -10.59
N GLU A 151 3.63 30.21 -11.62
CA GLU A 151 3.45 31.50 -12.28
C GLU A 151 2.08 31.60 -12.96
N ILE A 152 1.64 30.48 -13.58
CA ILE A 152 0.27 30.40 -14.10
C ILE A 152 -0.73 30.59 -12.97
N MET A 153 -0.60 29.85 -11.84
CA MET A 153 -1.52 29.97 -10.71
C MET A 153 -1.49 31.37 -10.09
N GLU A 154 -0.33 31.98 -9.97
CA GLU A 154 -0.12 33.35 -9.45
C GLU A 154 -0.83 34.40 -10.31
N SER A 155 -0.83 34.25 -11.64
CA SER A 155 -1.55 35.17 -12.54
C SER A 155 -3.06 35.21 -12.26
N PHE A 156 -3.62 34.17 -11.70
CA PHE A 156 -5.01 34.13 -11.22
C PHE A 156 -5.15 34.59 -9.76
N GLY A 157 -4.05 34.92 -9.04
CA GLY A 157 -4.04 35.07 -7.59
C GLY A 157 -4.49 33.79 -6.90
N GLY A 158 -4.13 32.65 -7.46
CA GLY A 158 -4.65 31.32 -7.14
C GLY A 158 -3.75 30.49 -6.23
N VAL A 159 -2.55 30.96 -5.88
CA VAL A 159 -1.62 30.28 -5.00
C VAL A 159 -0.85 31.28 -4.14
N ASP A 160 -0.53 30.91 -2.89
CA ASP A 160 0.36 31.66 -1.99
C ASP A 160 1.31 30.69 -1.28
N MET A 161 2.48 30.51 -1.88
CA MET A 161 3.53 29.63 -1.33
C MET A 161 4.27 30.28 -0.17
N ASP A 162 4.41 31.60 -0.17
CA ASP A 162 5.10 32.37 0.88
C ASP A 162 4.33 32.31 2.20
N ALA A 163 3.02 32.50 2.16
CA ALA A 163 2.17 32.34 3.35
C ALA A 163 2.24 30.91 3.88
N ALA A 164 2.20 29.90 3.00
CA ALA A 164 2.34 28.51 3.39
C ALA A 164 3.70 28.23 4.05
N GLY A 165 4.78 28.79 3.49
CA GLY A 165 6.12 28.72 4.07
C GLY A 165 6.21 29.28 5.49
N ARG A 166 5.53 30.41 5.77
CA ARG A 166 5.49 31.01 7.12
C ARG A 166 4.66 30.21 8.12
N VAL A 167 3.61 29.50 7.66
CA VAL A 167 2.68 28.77 8.53
C VAL A 167 3.15 27.34 8.80
N SER A 168 3.62 26.64 7.77
CA SER A 168 3.87 25.19 7.82
C SER A 168 5.25 24.77 7.32
N GLY A 169 6.01 25.68 6.71
CA GLY A 169 7.27 25.39 6.05
C GLY A 169 7.10 25.10 4.55
N ASN A 170 8.22 24.72 3.91
CA ASN A 170 8.23 24.37 2.49
C ASN A 170 7.45 23.06 2.25
N GLY A 171 6.94 22.91 1.04
CA GLY A 171 6.15 21.72 0.66
C GLY A 171 4.67 21.76 1.09
N PHE A 172 4.17 22.95 1.44
CA PHE A 172 2.77 23.27 1.66
C PHE A 172 2.32 24.40 0.73
N TYR A 173 1.02 24.59 0.59
CA TYR A 173 0.46 25.62 -0.29
C TYR A 173 -0.85 26.18 0.27
N TYR A 174 -1.17 27.39 -0.13
CA TYR A 174 -2.55 27.91 -0.13
C TYR A 174 -3.02 27.95 -1.58
N LEU A 175 -4.15 27.32 -1.89
CA LEU A 175 -4.87 27.54 -3.13
C LEU A 175 -6.03 28.49 -2.88
N MET A 176 -6.30 29.39 -3.85
CA MET A 176 -7.29 30.44 -3.69
C MET A 176 -8.11 30.63 -4.99
N GLY A 177 -9.26 31.26 -4.85
CA GLY A 177 -10.08 31.72 -5.99
C GLY A 177 -10.45 30.60 -6.96
N ASP A 178 -10.32 30.88 -8.25
CA ASP A 178 -10.68 29.95 -9.31
C ASP A 178 -9.75 28.72 -9.39
N ILE A 179 -8.50 28.83 -8.96
CA ILE A 179 -7.57 27.68 -8.90
C ILE A 179 -8.01 26.70 -7.79
N ALA A 180 -8.36 27.20 -6.60
CA ALA A 180 -8.91 26.37 -5.52
C ALA A 180 -10.24 25.70 -5.94
N ARG A 181 -11.07 26.45 -6.68
CA ARG A 181 -12.31 25.91 -7.23
C ARG A 181 -12.06 24.81 -8.26
N LEU A 182 -11.09 25.02 -9.17
CA LEU A 182 -10.70 24.00 -10.16
C LEU A 182 -10.19 22.73 -9.48
N HIS A 183 -9.35 22.86 -8.45
CA HIS A 183 -8.90 21.75 -7.63
C HIS A 183 -10.09 20.95 -7.06
N SER A 184 -11.05 21.63 -6.45
CA SER A 184 -12.24 20.99 -5.89
C SER A 184 -13.16 20.41 -6.97
N ALA A 185 -13.26 21.05 -8.12
CA ALA A 185 -14.04 20.59 -9.27
C ALA A 185 -13.51 19.26 -9.82
N VAL A 186 -12.19 19.12 -9.93
CA VAL A 186 -11.54 17.88 -10.37
C VAL A 186 -11.84 16.73 -9.42
N LEU A 187 -11.75 16.95 -8.11
CA LEU A 187 -12.08 15.92 -7.10
C LEU A 187 -13.56 15.53 -7.13
N ALA A 188 -14.45 16.53 -7.25
CA ALA A 188 -15.89 16.27 -7.31
C ALA A 188 -16.26 15.48 -8.58
N TYR A 189 -15.69 15.86 -9.72
CA TYR A 189 -15.87 15.12 -10.97
C TYR A 189 -15.32 13.69 -10.88
N ALA A 190 -14.11 13.51 -10.36
CA ALA A 190 -13.49 12.18 -10.19
C ALA A 190 -14.32 11.27 -9.28
N ARG A 191 -14.88 11.80 -8.19
CA ARG A 191 -15.81 11.07 -7.33
C ARG A 191 -17.04 10.59 -8.09
N ASP A 192 -17.71 11.50 -8.80
CA ASP A 192 -18.94 11.20 -9.52
C ASP A 192 -18.69 10.26 -10.70
N PHE A 193 -17.52 10.40 -11.37
CA PHE A 193 -17.05 9.48 -12.39
C PHE A 193 -16.90 8.05 -11.83
N MET A 194 -16.28 7.87 -10.67
CA MET A 194 -16.09 6.54 -10.07
C MET A 194 -17.40 5.95 -9.56
N ILE A 195 -18.32 6.75 -9.02
CA ILE A 195 -19.67 6.30 -8.69
C ILE A 195 -20.38 5.81 -9.96
N GLY A 196 -20.23 6.51 -11.08
CA GLY A 196 -20.75 6.11 -12.40
C GLY A 196 -20.13 4.78 -12.92
N LYS A 197 -18.92 4.42 -12.49
CA LYS A 197 -18.28 3.12 -12.77
C LYS A 197 -18.74 2.01 -11.81
N GLY A 198 -19.65 2.29 -10.86
CA GLY A 198 -20.19 1.32 -9.91
C GLY A 198 -19.36 1.17 -8.63
N PHE A 199 -18.41 2.07 -8.35
CA PHE A 199 -17.68 2.07 -7.09
C PHE A 199 -18.51 2.69 -5.97
N ILE A 200 -18.44 2.09 -4.78
CA ILE A 200 -19.06 2.64 -3.58
C ILE A 200 -18.17 3.75 -3.03
N TYR A 201 -18.71 4.97 -2.98
CA TYR A 201 -18.00 6.10 -2.37
C TYR A 201 -18.02 5.98 -0.85
N CYS A 202 -16.85 6.11 -0.22
CA CYS A 202 -16.71 6.12 1.22
C CYS A 202 -15.77 7.24 1.70
N ILE A 203 -15.97 7.69 2.93
CA ILE A 203 -15.07 8.59 3.64
C ILE A 203 -14.47 7.79 4.80
N PRO A 204 -13.19 7.40 4.71
CA PRO A 204 -12.53 6.58 5.71
C PRO A 204 -11.93 7.44 6.83
N PRO A 205 -11.51 6.84 7.96
CA PRO A 205 -10.64 7.50 8.92
C PRO A 205 -9.33 7.99 8.27
N PHE A 206 -8.88 9.19 8.62
CA PHE A 206 -7.62 9.76 8.11
C PHE A 206 -6.42 9.51 9.04
N MET A 207 -6.67 8.85 10.17
CA MET A 207 -5.66 8.34 11.08
C MET A 207 -5.90 6.86 11.31
N ILE A 208 -4.83 6.07 11.32
CA ILE A 208 -4.91 4.60 11.43
C ILE A 208 -3.86 4.09 12.42
N HIS A 209 -4.12 2.93 13.03
CA HIS A 209 -3.18 2.27 13.94
C HIS A 209 -1.95 1.72 13.23
N GLY A 210 -0.85 1.57 13.98
CA GLY A 210 0.42 1.05 13.46
C GLY A 210 0.32 -0.32 12.82
N ASN A 211 -0.50 -1.23 13.38
CA ASN A 211 -0.73 -2.56 12.80
C ASN A 211 -1.43 -2.53 11.43
N VAL A 212 -2.26 -1.51 11.16
CA VAL A 212 -2.86 -1.29 9.84
C VAL A 212 -1.79 -0.78 8.87
N VAL A 213 -0.94 0.16 9.31
CA VAL A 213 0.18 0.66 8.48
C VAL A 213 1.11 -0.47 8.07
N GLU A 214 1.56 -1.33 9.01
CA GLU A 214 2.37 -2.53 8.72
C GLU A 214 1.67 -3.49 7.74
N GLY A 215 0.35 -3.52 7.77
CA GLY A 215 -0.45 -4.36 6.86
C GLY A 215 -0.43 -3.89 5.42
N VAL A 216 -0.32 -2.58 5.17
CA VAL A 216 -0.52 -1.98 3.84
C VAL A 216 0.76 -1.51 3.17
N MET A 217 1.89 -1.36 3.90
CA MET A 217 3.16 -0.92 3.32
C MET A 217 4.38 -1.62 3.97
N SER A 218 5.56 -1.41 3.40
CA SER A 218 6.81 -1.88 3.99
C SER A 218 7.24 -1.00 5.18
N GLN A 219 8.09 -1.54 6.06
CA GLN A 219 8.66 -0.75 7.16
C GLN A 219 9.49 0.44 6.65
N THR A 220 10.23 0.24 5.57
CA THR A 220 11.04 1.29 4.94
C THR A 220 10.15 2.44 4.45
N ASP A 221 9.04 2.11 3.78
CA ASP A 221 8.08 3.11 3.29
C ASP A 221 7.38 3.83 4.46
N MET A 222 7.05 3.10 5.53
CA MET A 222 6.46 3.67 6.75
C MET A 222 7.37 4.74 7.36
N ASP A 223 8.65 4.46 7.53
CA ASP A 223 9.62 5.41 8.11
C ASP A 223 9.87 6.63 7.22
N ALA A 224 9.87 6.43 5.90
CA ALA A 224 10.09 7.49 4.92
C ALA A 224 8.86 8.39 4.71
N MET A 225 7.66 7.83 4.82
CA MET A 225 6.42 8.50 4.39
C MET A 225 5.53 8.97 5.54
N MET A 226 5.34 8.15 6.62
CA MET A 226 4.23 8.33 7.54
C MET A 226 4.52 9.34 8.66
N TYR A 227 3.58 10.26 8.92
CA TYR A 227 3.56 11.06 10.13
C TYR A 227 2.90 10.27 11.26
N LYS A 228 3.57 10.17 12.41
CA LYS A 228 3.04 9.57 13.63
C LYS A 228 2.58 10.65 14.59
N ILE A 229 1.44 10.44 15.25
CA ILE A 229 0.95 11.28 16.33
C ILE A 229 1.77 10.96 17.59
N GLU A 230 2.34 11.99 18.21
CA GLU A 230 3.12 11.83 19.43
C GLU A 230 2.24 11.38 20.60
N GLY A 231 2.70 10.36 21.33
CA GLY A 231 1.98 9.80 22.47
C GLY A 231 0.85 8.84 22.16
N GLU A 232 0.53 8.61 20.86
CA GLU A 232 -0.55 7.74 20.46
C GLU A 232 -0.10 6.69 19.42
N ASP A 233 -0.81 5.56 19.33
CA ASP A 233 -0.65 4.60 18.24
C ASP A 233 -1.52 4.99 17.05
N LEU A 234 -1.30 6.21 16.54
CA LEU A 234 -2.00 6.75 15.36
C LEU A 234 -1.01 7.36 14.37
N TYR A 235 -1.31 7.16 13.09
CA TYR A 235 -0.54 7.66 11.96
C TYR A 235 -1.48 8.36 10.98
N LEU A 236 -1.08 9.53 10.48
CA LEU A 236 -1.78 10.19 9.37
C LEU A 236 -1.62 9.37 8.09
N ILE A 237 -2.69 9.18 7.34
CA ILE A 237 -2.64 8.40 6.10
C ILE A 237 -1.87 9.12 5.00
N GLY A 238 -1.05 8.39 4.25
CA GLY A 238 -0.41 8.89 3.02
C GLY A 238 -1.26 8.72 1.77
N THR A 239 -2.37 7.97 1.89
CA THR A 239 -3.39 7.69 0.87
C THR A 239 -4.61 7.06 1.55
N SER A 240 -5.81 7.26 1.01
CA SER A 240 -7.01 6.59 1.53
C SER A 240 -7.00 5.07 1.33
N GLU A 241 -6.18 4.56 0.41
CA GLU A 241 -5.94 3.11 0.27
C GLU A 241 -5.65 2.47 1.64
N HIS A 242 -4.76 3.07 2.43
CA HIS A 242 -4.35 2.53 3.73
C HIS A 242 -5.54 2.25 4.64
N SER A 243 -6.43 3.21 4.73
CA SER A 243 -7.62 3.12 5.58
C SER A 243 -8.71 2.24 4.96
N MET A 244 -8.90 2.33 3.65
CA MET A 244 -9.90 1.53 2.94
C MET A 244 -9.58 0.03 2.98
N ILE A 245 -8.31 -0.35 2.79
CA ILE A 245 -7.87 -1.74 2.92
C ILE A 245 -7.88 -2.15 4.40
N GLY A 246 -7.47 -1.24 5.30
CA GLY A 246 -7.54 -1.45 6.75
C GLY A 246 -8.93 -1.77 7.28
N LYS A 247 -10.00 -1.33 6.59
CA LYS A 247 -11.39 -1.68 6.89
C LYS A 247 -11.63 -3.19 7.02
N PHE A 248 -10.83 -4.00 6.33
CA PHE A 248 -10.97 -5.45 6.27
C PHE A 248 -10.04 -6.21 7.23
N ILE A 249 -9.33 -5.50 8.14
CA ILE A 249 -8.42 -6.16 9.12
C ILE A 249 -9.18 -7.20 9.96
N ASP A 250 -8.61 -8.41 10.10
CA ASP A 250 -9.18 -9.55 10.83
C ASP A 250 -10.59 -9.99 10.38
N GLN A 251 -11.02 -9.61 9.16
CA GLN A 251 -12.36 -9.94 8.67
C GLN A 251 -12.39 -11.24 7.85
N ILE A 252 -13.50 -11.96 7.98
CA ILE A 252 -13.89 -13.04 7.07
C ILE A 252 -14.97 -12.48 6.14
N ILE A 253 -14.61 -12.32 4.87
CA ILE A 253 -15.46 -11.72 3.83
C ILE A 253 -16.27 -12.85 3.18
N PRO A 254 -17.61 -12.73 3.07
CA PRO A 254 -18.41 -13.65 2.29
C PRO A 254 -18.05 -13.57 0.80
N GLU A 255 -17.87 -14.71 0.12
CA GLU A 255 -17.45 -14.74 -1.28
C GLU A 255 -18.44 -14.05 -2.22
N GLU A 256 -19.74 -14.17 -1.92
CA GLU A 256 -20.82 -13.52 -2.67
C GLU A 256 -20.78 -11.97 -2.62
N SER A 257 -20.03 -11.41 -1.67
CA SER A 257 -19.83 -9.96 -1.57
C SER A 257 -18.68 -9.43 -2.43
N LEU A 258 -17.91 -10.31 -3.08
CA LEU A 258 -16.82 -9.91 -3.97
C LEU A 258 -17.31 -9.66 -5.39
N PRO A 259 -16.71 -8.73 -6.14
CA PRO A 259 -15.63 -7.84 -5.67
C PRO A 259 -16.16 -6.69 -4.79
N GLN A 260 -15.34 -6.29 -3.79
CA GLN A 260 -15.54 -5.02 -3.08
C GLN A 260 -14.84 -3.92 -3.87
N THR A 261 -15.62 -2.96 -4.39
CA THR A 261 -15.12 -1.83 -5.19
C THR A 261 -15.39 -0.54 -4.44
N LEU A 262 -14.36 0.08 -3.88
CA LEU A 262 -14.48 1.28 -3.09
C LEU A 262 -13.71 2.44 -3.72
N THR A 263 -14.26 3.64 -3.66
CA THR A 263 -13.57 4.88 -4.02
C THR A 263 -13.67 5.89 -2.89
N SER A 264 -12.63 6.68 -2.69
CA SER A 264 -12.54 7.58 -1.56
C SER A 264 -11.77 8.85 -1.89
N TYR A 265 -12.28 9.97 -1.45
CA TYR A 265 -11.52 11.20 -1.26
C TYR A 265 -10.84 11.20 0.09
N SER A 266 -9.59 11.66 0.14
CA SER A 266 -8.91 11.96 1.40
C SER A 266 -7.86 13.05 1.26
N PRO A 267 -7.54 13.80 2.33
CA PRO A 267 -6.22 14.39 2.47
C PRO A 267 -5.17 13.28 2.59
N CYS A 268 -3.97 13.57 2.12
CA CYS A 268 -2.82 12.68 2.16
C CYS A 268 -1.65 13.43 2.78
N PHE A 269 -0.93 12.79 3.69
CA PHE A 269 0.19 13.39 4.42
C PHE A 269 1.45 12.55 4.22
N ARG A 270 2.50 13.15 3.66
CA ARG A 270 3.75 12.44 3.36
C ARG A 270 4.97 13.26 3.80
N LYS A 271 5.91 12.61 4.50
CA LYS A 271 7.17 13.23 4.89
C LYS A 271 8.10 13.52 3.72
N GLU A 272 7.93 12.80 2.59
CA GLU A 272 8.74 12.93 1.39
C GLU A 272 10.27 12.90 1.66
N LYS A 273 10.70 12.06 2.62
CA LYS A 273 12.12 11.94 2.97
C LYS A 273 12.91 11.30 1.83
N GLY A 274 14.02 11.95 1.45
CA GLY A 274 14.95 11.43 0.44
C GLY A 274 14.58 11.78 -1.01
N ALA A 275 13.52 12.55 -1.20
CA ALA A 275 13.19 13.09 -2.52
C ALA A 275 14.11 14.29 -2.85
N HIS A 276 14.75 14.27 -4.01
CA HIS A 276 15.64 15.34 -4.49
C HIS A 276 15.45 15.56 -6.00
N GLY A 277 15.30 16.81 -6.46
CA GLY A 277 15.27 17.16 -7.88
C GLY A 277 14.67 18.54 -8.18
N ILE A 278 14.88 19.03 -9.41
CA ILE A 278 14.36 20.34 -9.89
C ILE A 278 12.84 20.34 -10.00
N GLU A 279 12.22 19.19 -10.26
CA GLU A 279 10.77 19.02 -10.39
C GLU A 279 10.02 19.09 -9.03
N GLU A 280 10.74 19.22 -7.92
CA GLU A 280 10.20 19.32 -6.56
C GLU A 280 9.67 20.71 -6.20
N ARG A 281 9.88 21.69 -7.07
CA ARG A 281 9.38 23.06 -6.84
C ARG A 281 7.88 23.15 -7.06
N GLY A 282 7.27 24.13 -6.41
CA GLY A 282 5.85 24.41 -6.53
C GLY A 282 4.99 23.34 -5.86
N VAL A 283 3.98 22.83 -6.58
CA VAL A 283 2.99 21.89 -6.04
C VAL A 283 3.19 20.45 -6.53
N TYR A 284 4.33 20.14 -7.18
CA TYR A 284 4.58 18.80 -7.72
C TYR A 284 4.83 17.76 -6.61
N ARG A 285 5.66 18.11 -5.61
CA ARG A 285 5.99 17.27 -4.46
C ARG A 285 5.79 18.05 -3.16
N ILE A 286 4.80 17.63 -2.40
CA ILE A 286 4.29 18.37 -1.24
C ILE A 286 3.93 17.42 -0.10
N HIS A 287 3.98 17.93 1.14
CA HIS A 287 3.73 17.17 2.36
C HIS A 287 2.25 16.89 2.62
N GLN A 288 1.38 17.77 2.10
CA GLN A 288 -0.07 17.65 2.23
C GLN A 288 -0.72 17.88 0.87
N PHE A 289 -1.54 16.93 0.45
CA PHE A 289 -2.34 17.03 -0.78
C PHE A 289 -3.64 16.26 -0.61
N GLU A 290 -4.51 16.36 -1.60
CA GLU A 290 -5.78 15.65 -1.63
C GLU A 290 -5.77 14.66 -2.79
N LYS A 291 -6.49 13.55 -2.63
CA LYS A 291 -6.54 12.49 -3.63
C LYS A 291 -7.90 11.81 -3.64
N GLN A 292 -8.40 11.52 -4.84
CA GLN A 292 -9.43 10.51 -5.06
C GLN A 292 -8.74 9.20 -5.40
N GLU A 293 -9.05 8.15 -4.65
CA GLU A 293 -8.46 6.81 -4.78
C GLU A 293 -9.52 5.79 -5.13
N MET A 294 -9.13 4.67 -5.74
CA MET A 294 -9.96 3.49 -5.91
C MET A 294 -9.22 2.25 -5.40
N ILE A 295 -9.94 1.36 -4.74
CA ILE A 295 -9.46 0.04 -4.35
C ILE A 295 -10.42 -1.05 -4.80
N VAL A 296 -9.86 -2.24 -5.03
CA VAL A 296 -10.63 -3.46 -5.29
C VAL A 296 -10.11 -4.58 -4.38
N VAL A 297 -11.04 -5.27 -3.73
CA VAL A 297 -10.79 -6.54 -3.06
C VAL A 297 -11.55 -7.60 -3.83
N CYS A 298 -10.86 -8.60 -4.40
CA CYS A 298 -11.46 -9.55 -5.31
C CYS A 298 -10.91 -10.97 -5.14
N ARG A 299 -11.48 -11.91 -5.87
CA ARG A 299 -10.93 -13.26 -6.02
C ARG A 299 -9.56 -13.19 -6.70
N PRO A 300 -8.62 -14.12 -6.38
CA PRO A 300 -7.30 -14.15 -7.02
C PRO A 300 -7.35 -14.19 -8.55
N GLU A 301 -8.24 -15.01 -9.12
CA GLU A 301 -8.41 -15.19 -10.56
C GLU A 301 -8.91 -13.92 -11.29
N ASP A 302 -9.60 -13.03 -10.59
CA ASP A 302 -10.17 -11.80 -11.16
C ASP A 302 -9.17 -10.61 -11.10
N SER A 303 -8.07 -10.74 -10.36
CA SER A 303 -7.23 -9.60 -10.01
C SER A 303 -6.57 -8.93 -11.20
N MET A 304 -6.12 -9.70 -12.21
CA MET A 304 -5.53 -9.12 -13.42
C MET A 304 -6.56 -8.41 -14.29
N ALA A 305 -7.79 -8.94 -14.36
CA ALA A 305 -8.88 -8.26 -15.07
C ALA A 305 -9.27 -6.94 -14.39
N TRP A 306 -9.24 -6.88 -13.05
CA TRP A 306 -9.43 -5.63 -12.31
C TRP A 306 -8.27 -4.67 -12.48
N TYR A 307 -7.03 -5.14 -12.47
CA TYR A 307 -5.85 -4.32 -12.77
C TYR A 307 -6.01 -3.58 -14.11
N GLU A 308 -6.38 -4.30 -15.18
CA GLU A 308 -6.62 -3.74 -16.50
C GLU A 308 -7.76 -2.71 -16.52
N LYS A 309 -8.84 -2.93 -15.80
CA LYS A 309 -9.96 -1.98 -15.71
C LYS A 309 -9.56 -0.72 -14.95
N MET A 310 -8.84 -0.85 -13.83
CA MET A 310 -8.55 0.26 -12.94
C MET A 310 -7.65 1.31 -13.59
N TRP A 311 -6.56 0.91 -14.23
CA TRP A 311 -5.71 1.90 -14.90
C TRP A 311 -6.42 2.55 -16.10
N ARG A 312 -7.29 1.82 -16.83
CA ARG A 312 -8.11 2.38 -17.91
C ARG A 312 -9.08 3.45 -17.41
N TYR A 313 -9.64 3.30 -16.22
CA TYR A 313 -10.49 4.32 -15.62
C TYR A 313 -9.73 5.63 -15.39
N SER A 314 -8.48 5.59 -14.96
CA SER A 314 -7.65 6.81 -14.86
C SER A 314 -7.39 7.41 -16.24
N VAL A 315 -7.06 6.60 -17.25
CA VAL A 315 -6.91 7.08 -18.64
C VAL A 315 -8.20 7.75 -19.13
N GLU A 316 -9.36 7.11 -18.94
CA GLU A 316 -10.65 7.68 -19.35
C GLU A 316 -10.93 9.02 -18.68
N LEU A 317 -10.65 9.12 -17.37
CA LEU A 317 -10.82 10.37 -16.60
C LEU A 317 -9.96 11.50 -17.18
N PHE A 318 -8.66 11.25 -17.37
CA PHE A 318 -7.74 12.27 -17.90
C PHE A 318 -8.11 12.64 -19.35
N ARG A 319 -8.47 11.67 -20.18
CA ARG A 319 -8.89 11.90 -21.56
C ARG A 319 -10.21 12.68 -21.64
N SER A 320 -11.13 12.48 -20.70
CA SER A 320 -12.37 13.28 -20.64
C SER A 320 -12.12 14.75 -20.30
N MET A 321 -10.95 15.05 -19.73
CA MET A 321 -10.48 16.41 -19.46
C MET A 321 -9.50 16.92 -20.52
N ASP A 322 -9.44 16.27 -21.70
CA ASP A 322 -8.60 16.63 -22.86
C ASP A 322 -7.09 16.58 -22.58
N ILE A 323 -6.63 15.84 -21.58
CA ILE A 323 -5.20 15.68 -21.24
C ILE A 323 -4.65 14.42 -21.91
N PRO A 324 -3.60 14.53 -22.77
CA PRO A 324 -2.90 13.37 -23.31
C PRO A 324 -2.16 12.62 -22.21
N VAL A 325 -2.26 11.29 -22.20
CA VAL A 325 -1.59 10.44 -21.22
C VAL A 325 -0.93 9.24 -21.90
N ARG A 326 0.02 8.59 -21.19
CA ARG A 326 0.57 7.30 -21.56
C ARG A 326 0.51 6.32 -20.39
N GLN A 327 0.50 5.04 -20.70
CA GLN A 327 0.70 3.95 -19.74
C GLN A 327 2.18 3.56 -19.76
N LEU A 328 2.79 3.53 -18.59
CA LEU A 328 4.16 3.12 -18.35
C LEU A 328 4.17 1.89 -17.41
N GLU A 329 4.57 0.73 -17.92
CA GLU A 329 4.66 -0.48 -17.10
C GLU A 329 5.92 -0.42 -16.24
N CYS A 330 5.76 -0.54 -14.92
CA CYS A 330 6.89 -0.50 -13.99
C CYS A 330 7.72 -1.77 -14.08
N CYS A 331 9.05 -1.62 -14.11
CA CYS A 331 9.97 -2.73 -14.11
C CYS A 331 10.20 -3.30 -12.69
N SER A 332 10.83 -4.44 -12.61
CA SER A 332 11.02 -5.22 -11.39
C SER A 332 11.76 -4.47 -10.27
N GLY A 333 12.75 -3.63 -10.61
CA GLY A 333 13.52 -2.84 -9.64
C GLY A 333 12.77 -1.63 -9.10
N ASP A 334 11.81 -1.11 -9.86
CA ASP A 334 10.94 0.01 -9.45
C ASP A 334 9.73 -0.43 -8.61
N LEU A 335 9.36 -1.71 -8.67
CA LEU A 335 8.22 -2.22 -7.89
C LEU A 335 8.50 -2.21 -6.39
N ALA A 336 7.65 -1.56 -5.59
CA ALA A 336 7.65 -1.71 -4.14
C ALA A 336 7.46 -3.18 -3.70
N ASP A 337 7.90 -3.53 -2.50
CA ASP A 337 8.00 -4.92 -2.04
C ASP A 337 6.67 -5.70 -2.02
N LEU A 338 5.55 -5.02 -1.81
CA LEU A 338 4.24 -5.67 -1.75
C LEU A 338 3.61 -5.89 -3.13
N LYS A 339 4.08 -5.16 -4.16
CA LYS A 339 3.47 -5.18 -5.49
C LYS A 339 3.83 -6.44 -6.27
N VAL A 340 2.83 -7.03 -6.89
CA VAL A 340 2.97 -8.12 -7.89
C VAL A 340 3.20 -7.53 -9.28
N LYS A 341 2.48 -6.45 -9.58
CA LYS A 341 2.54 -5.72 -10.85
C LYS A 341 2.07 -4.29 -10.63
N SER A 342 2.66 -3.34 -11.36
CA SER A 342 2.26 -1.92 -11.32
C SER A 342 2.46 -1.27 -12.67
N CYS A 343 1.60 -0.31 -12.99
CA CYS A 343 1.85 0.64 -14.07
C CYS A 343 1.51 2.06 -13.62
N ASP A 344 2.20 3.02 -14.17
CA ASP A 344 1.90 4.41 -13.99
C ASP A 344 1.14 4.97 -15.20
N ILE A 345 0.24 5.90 -14.93
CA ILE A 345 -0.33 6.76 -15.94
C ILE A 345 0.37 8.10 -15.83
N GLU A 346 0.99 8.50 -16.91
CA GLU A 346 1.71 9.76 -17.01
C GLU A 346 0.98 10.72 -17.94
N ALA A 347 0.88 11.99 -17.51
CA ALA A 347 0.28 13.06 -18.30
C ALA A 347 1.34 13.83 -19.09
N TRP A 348 0.97 14.31 -20.26
CA TRP A 348 1.82 15.16 -21.10
C TRP A 348 2.01 16.55 -20.48
N SER A 349 3.24 16.99 -20.39
CA SER A 349 3.63 18.36 -20.09
C SER A 349 4.12 19.04 -21.36
N PRO A 350 3.33 19.92 -21.99
CA PRO A 350 3.79 20.66 -23.17
C PRO A 350 4.93 21.62 -22.85
N ARG A 351 5.04 22.14 -21.63
CA ARG A 351 6.15 22.96 -21.14
C ARG A 351 7.47 22.20 -21.14
N GLN A 352 7.47 20.98 -20.56
CA GLN A 352 8.65 20.13 -20.44
C GLN A 352 8.91 19.28 -21.67
N LYS A 353 7.92 19.14 -22.56
CA LYS A 353 7.91 18.24 -23.72
C LYS A 353 8.18 16.78 -23.33
N LYS A 354 7.64 16.38 -22.20
CA LYS A 354 7.73 15.02 -21.64
C LYS A 354 6.48 14.64 -20.88
N TYR A 355 6.31 13.36 -20.64
CA TYR A 355 5.29 12.83 -19.73
C TYR A 355 5.82 12.81 -18.29
N PHE A 356 4.92 12.89 -17.31
CA PHE A 356 5.22 12.76 -15.89
C PHE A 356 4.08 12.03 -15.16
N GLU A 357 4.42 11.30 -14.12
CA GLU A 357 3.49 10.46 -13.35
C GLU A 357 2.38 11.29 -12.69
N VAL A 358 1.12 10.86 -12.92
CA VAL A 358 -0.09 11.44 -12.30
C VAL A 358 -0.92 10.41 -11.55
N CYS A 359 -0.83 9.12 -11.91
CA CYS A 359 -1.49 8.01 -11.22
C CYS A 359 -0.58 6.77 -11.21
N SER A 360 -0.74 5.91 -10.22
CA SER A 360 -0.07 4.62 -10.15
C SER A 360 -1.08 3.54 -9.77
N CYS A 361 -1.23 2.54 -10.64
CA CYS A 361 -2.10 1.39 -10.46
C CYS A 361 -1.28 0.18 -10.02
N SER A 362 -1.73 -0.51 -8.97
CA SER A 362 -0.98 -1.62 -8.39
C SER A 362 -1.87 -2.82 -8.09
N ASN A 363 -1.37 -4.00 -8.46
CA ASN A 363 -1.86 -5.29 -7.98
C ASN A 363 -0.90 -5.79 -6.89
N LEU A 364 -1.40 -6.03 -5.67
CA LEU A 364 -0.60 -6.48 -4.53
C LEU A 364 -0.79 -7.97 -4.24
N GLY A 365 -1.60 -8.67 -5.05
CA GLY A 365 -1.93 -10.07 -4.79
C GLY A 365 -2.51 -10.24 -3.39
N ASP A 366 -2.07 -11.26 -2.68
CA ASP A 366 -2.51 -11.57 -1.31
C ASP A 366 -1.67 -10.91 -0.19
N ALA A 367 -0.70 -10.06 -0.54
CA ALA A 367 0.27 -9.54 0.43
C ALA A 367 -0.37 -8.77 1.58
N GLN A 368 -1.30 -7.85 1.28
CA GLN A 368 -2.02 -7.09 2.29
C GLN A 368 -3.03 -7.97 3.04
N ALA A 369 -3.72 -8.87 2.35
CA ALA A 369 -4.65 -9.80 2.96
C ALA A 369 -3.97 -10.68 4.02
N ARG A 370 -2.76 -11.18 3.76
CA ARG A 370 -1.97 -11.93 4.75
C ARG A 370 -1.59 -11.10 5.96
N ARG A 371 -1.09 -9.88 5.73
CA ARG A 371 -0.63 -9.00 6.80
C ARG A 371 -1.78 -8.55 7.70
N LEU A 372 -2.93 -8.25 7.09
CA LEU A 372 -4.15 -7.81 7.78
C LEU A 372 -5.06 -8.97 8.22
N LYS A 373 -4.63 -10.23 8.01
CA LYS A 373 -5.38 -11.45 8.33
C LYS A 373 -6.79 -11.50 7.71
N MET A 374 -6.94 -10.89 6.54
CA MET A 374 -8.17 -10.98 5.76
C MET A 374 -8.36 -12.42 5.25
N ARG A 375 -9.58 -12.89 5.21
CA ARG A 375 -9.95 -14.21 4.67
C ARG A 375 -11.24 -14.06 3.87
N VAL A 376 -11.42 -14.93 2.89
CA VAL A 376 -12.69 -15.13 2.21
C VAL A 376 -13.18 -16.52 2.54
N LYS A 377 -14.47 -16.64 2.87
CA LYS A 377 -15.13 -17.93 3.01
C LYS A 377 -15.80 -18.27 1.67
N GLY A 378 -15.23 -19.25 0.97
CA GLY A 378 -15.75 -19.74 -0.29
C GLY A 378 -17.10 -20.46 -0.16
N GLU A 379 -17.80 -20.59 -1.26
CA GLU A 379 -19.08 -21.33 -1.32
C GLU A 379 -18.91 -22.80 -0.94
N ASP A 380 -17.73 -23.38 -1.18
CA ASP A 380 -17.35 -24.73 -0.78
C ASP A 380 -16.99 -24.84 0.73
N GLY A 381 -17.10 -23.74 1.47
CA GLY A 381 -16.76 -23.65 2.89
C GLY A 381 -15.27 -23.53 3.19
N LYS A 382 -14.39 -23.55 2.17
CA LYS A 382 -12.94 -23.36 2.37
C LYS A 382 -12.58 -21.88 2.49
N MET A 383 -11.51 -21.63 3.22
CA MET A 383 -10.96 -20.28 3.40
C MET A 383 -9.83 -20.03 2.43
N TYR A 384 -9.84 -18.86 1.80
CA TYR A 384 -8.73 -18.40 0.96
C TYR A 384 -8.44 -16.91 1.22
N LEU A 385 -7.35 -16.42 0.63
CA LEU A 385 -6.94 -15.01 0.72
C LEU A 385 -7.42 -14.25 -0.51
N PRO A 386 -8.12 -13.11 -0.33
CA PRO A 386 -8.43 -12.24 -1.46
C PRO A 386 -7.18 -11.54 -1.97
N HIS A 387 -7.22 -11.09 -3.22
CA HIS A 387 -6.28 -10.13 -3.77
C HIS A 387 -6.77 -8.70 -3.55
N THR A 388 -5.81 -7.79 -3.39
CA THR A 388 -6.07 -6.35 -3.23
C THR A 388 -5.40 -5.57 -4.34
N LEU A 389 -6.09 -4.54 -4.82
CA LEU A 389 -5.59 -3.62 -5.84
C LEU A 389 -5.90 -2.19 -5.43
N ASN A 390 -5.06 -1.26 -5.84
CA ASN A 390 -5.32 0.17 -5.70
C ASN A 390 -4.93 0.92 -6.97
N ASN A 391 -5.53 2.07 -7.16
CA ASN A 391 -5.11 3.02 -8.18
C ASN A 391 -5.56 4.43 -7.81
N THR A 392 -4.71 5.39 -8.09
CA THR A 392 -5.07 6.80 -8.03
C THR A 392 -6.08 7.12 -9.14
N VAL A 393 -7.25 7.62 -8.77
CA VAL A 393 -8.19 8.20 -9.73
C VAL A 393 -7.64 9.54 -10.21
N VAL A 394 -7.35 10.43 -9.26
CA VAL A 394 -6.69 11.72 -9.50
C VAL A 394 -6.06 12.25 -8.20
N ALA A 395 -4.89 12.86 -8.33
CA ALA A 395 -4.26 13.68 -7.30
C ALA A 395 -4.12 15.11 -7.85
N PRO A 396 -5.00 16.06 -7.46
CA PRO A 396 -5.07 17.37 -8.08
C PRO A 396 -3.77 18.14 -8.22
N PRO A 397 -2.81 18.12 -7.28
CA PRO A 397 -1.59 18.91 -7.46
C PRO A 397 -0.85 18.61 -8.75
N ARG A 398 -0.55 17.35 -9.04
CA ARG A 398 0.08 16.95 -10.31
C ARG A 398 -0.88 17.08 -11.49
N MET A 399 -2.13 16.74 -11.28
CA MET A 399 -3.17 16.90 -12.29
C MET A 399 -3.38 18.37 -12.67
N LEU A 400 -3.35 19.30 -11.69
CA LEU A 400 -3.45 20.73 -11.98
C LEU A 400 -2.29 21.24 -12.85
N ILE A 401 -1.07 20.73 -12.63
CA ILE A 401 0.08 21.06 -13.50
C ILE A 401 -0.25 20.65 -14.94
N ALA A 402 -0.62 19.38 -15.14
CA ALA A 402 -0.98 18.88 -16.46
C ALA A 402 -2.17 19.66 -17.07
N TYR A 403 -3.20 19.94 -16.26
CA TYR A 403 -4.38 20.66 -16.72
C TYR A 403 -4.04 22.06 -17.17
N LEU A 404 -3.38 22.84 -16.31
CA LEU A 404 -3.03 24.24 -16.61
C LEU A 404 -2.13 24.35 -17.84
N GLU A 405 -1.12 23.48 -17.96
CA GLU A 405 -0.20 23.50 -19.11
C GLU A 405 -0.90 23.10 -20.43
N ASN A 406 -1.85 22.14 -20.42
CA ASN A 406 -2.53 21.70 -21.63
C ASN A 406 -3.71 22.62 -22.04
N HIS A 407 -4.24 23.44 -21.12
CA HIS A 407 -5.41 24.28 -21.37
C HIS A 407 -5.09 25.79 -21.42
N LEU A 408 -3.83 26.17 -21.18
CA LEU A 408 -3.38 27.58 -21.27
C LEU A 408 -3.53 28.10 -22.70
N GLN A 409 -4.00 29.30 -22.81
CA GLN A 409 -4.10 30.03 -24.08
C GLN A 409 -3.04 31.14 -24.20
N ALA A 410 -2.77 31.62 -25.39
CA ALA A 410 -1.77 32.66 -25.65
C ALA A 410 -1.99 33.96 -24.88
N ASP A 411 -3.25 34.27 -24.51
CA ASP A 411 -3.63 35.45 -23.73
C ASP A 411 -3.53 35.23 -22.21
N GLY A 412 -3.04 34.05 -21.77
CA GLY A 412 -2.91 33.67 -20.38
C GLY A 412 -4.17 33.08 -19.74
N SER A 413 -5.30 33.05 -20.49
CA SER A 413 -6.52 32.39 -20.02
C SER A 413 -6.38 30.87 -20.03
N VAL A 414 -7.23 30.17 -19.25
CA VAL A 414 -7.26 28.72 -19.20
C VAL A 414 -8.65 28.20 -19.53
N THR A 415 -8.77 27.37 -20.56
CA THR A 415 -10.04 26.77 -20.95
C THR A 415 -10.48 25.70 -19.95
N ILE A 416 -11.80 25.58 -19.73
CA ILE A 416 -12.40 24.59 -18.86
C ILE A 416 -13.06 23.50 -19.69
N SER A 417 -12.57 22.26 -19.56
CA SER A 417 -13.13 21.08 -20.21
C SER A 417 -14.63 20.95 -19.91
N GLU A 418 -15.40 20.48 -20.84
CA GLU A 418 -16.87 20.42 -20.71
C GLU A 418 -17.32 19.66 -19.47
N VAL A 419 -16.64 18.57 -19.14
CA VAL A 419 -16.94 17.72 -17.97
C VAL A 419 -16.74 18.43 -16.63
N LEU A 420 -15.91 19.48 -16.57
CA LEU A 420 -15.65 20.25 -15.35
C LEU A 420 -16.54 21.50 -15.21
N ARG A 421 -17.15 21.99 -16.30
CA ARG A 421 -17.98 23.22 -16.27
C ARG A 421 -19.11 23.17 -15.24
N PRO A 422 -19.85 22.07 -15.05
CA PRO A 422 -20.88 21.99 -14.00
C PRO A 422 -20.32 22.25 -12.60
N TYR A 423 -19.12 21.77 -12.31
CA TYR A 423 -18.45 21.95 -11.01
C TYR A 423 -17.80 23.34 -10.88
N MET A 424 -17.58 24.01 -12.00
CA MET A 424 -17.02 25.36 -12.06
C MET A 424 -18.11 26.46 -12.16
N GLY A 425 -19.39 26.11 -11.93
CA GLY A 425 -20.52 27.03 -12.03
C GLY A 425 -20.80 27.51 -13.46
N GLY A 426 -20.56 26.64 -14.44
CA GLY A 426 -20.77 26.91 -15.86
C GLY A 426 -19.65 27.69 -16.54
N LYS A 427 -18.55 28.05 -15.85
CA LYS A 427 -17.41 28.72 -16.46
C LYS A 427 -16.77 27.85 -17.54
N ALA A 428 -16.60 28.37 -18.73
CA ALA A 428 -15.88 27.72 -19.82
C ALA A 428 -14.43 28.22 -19.94
N LEU A 429 -14.10 29.34 -19.29
CA LEU A 429 -12.81 30.01 -19.35
C LEU A 429 -12.48 30.65 -18.01
N LEU A 430 -11.24 30.51 -17.57
CA LEU A 430 -10.65 31.30 -16.49
C LEU A 430 -9.80 32.40 -17.10
N VAL A 431 -9.94 33.62 -16.56
CA VAL A 431 -9.22 34.80 -17.03
C VAL A 431 -8.26 35.24 -15.91
N PRO A 432 -6.98 35.46 -16.19
CA PRO A 432 -6.03 35.93 -15.19
C PRO A 432 -6.43 37.29 -14.61
N LYS A 433 -6.07 37.52 -13.35
CA LYS A 433 -6.24 38.86 -12.76
C LYS A 433 -5.23 39.81 -13.42
N LYS A 434 -5.69 40.98 -13.76
CA LYS A 434 -4.83 42.06 -14.30
C LYS A 434 -3.88 42.57 -13.24
#